data_d52289ff02780a158c3a7db2892918f4
#
_entry.id   d52289ff02780a158c3a7db2892918f4
#
_cell.length_a   1.000
_cell.length_b   1.000
_cell.length_c   1.000
_cell.angle_alpha   90.00
_cell.angle_beta   90.00
_cell.angle_gamma   90.00
#
_symmetry.space_group_name_H-M   'P 1'
#
loop_
_entity.id
_entity.type
_entity.pdbx_description
1 polymer ?
#
loop_
_entity_poly.entity_id
_entity_poly.type
_entity_poly.pdbx_seq_one_letter_code
_entity_poly.pdbx_strand_id
1 'polypeptide(L)'
;MTYIPYFSTIITFAFVVAVYARYRQRGGTHLLLWAVGLLFYGLGTLSEVILSLTFNVFVLKIWYLTGAMLTAAWLGQGTVHLLIRKGNTARISTWVLGIVSVLALFLVLSAPALSGSYEITRPASEQYKDFLTRGGLTILLTILLNIYGTLTLVGGAIYSAFLFWRKKILANRMFGNILIAAGALSPAVGGSLLKAGLADMLYLSEFIGAILMYVGFVMATSGKTGSSLFE
;
A
#
# COMPACT_ATOMS: atom_id res chain seq x y z
N MET A 1 -7.19 20.96 1.64
CA MET A 1 -7.21 19.66 2.37
C MET A 1 -5.86 19.31 3.04
N THR A 2 -5.21 20.28 3.62
CA THR A 2 -3.83 20.24 4.13
C THR A 2 -3.57 19.21 5.25
N TYR A 3 -4.61 18.83 6.01
CA TYR A 3 -4.44 17.96 7.19
C TYR A 3 -4.63 16.47 6.93
N ILE A 4 -5.15 16.07 5.77
CA ILE A 4 -5.45 14.65 5.47
C ILE A 4 -4.19 13.79 5.51
N PRO A 5 -3.03 14.18 4.92
CA PRO A 5 -1.81 13.38 5.00
C PRO A 5 -1.33 13.10 6.43
N TYR A 6 -1.56 14.04 7.38
CA TYR A 6 -1.20 13.84 8.80
C TYR A 6 -2.02 12.71 9.42
N PHE A 7 -3.34 12.71 9.20
CA PHE A 7 -4.22 11.65 9.71
C PHE A 7 -3.94 10.32 9.01
N SER A 8 -3.69 10.31 7.70
CA SER A 8 -3.28 9.11 6.95
C SER A 8 -2.02 8.51 7.54
N THR A 9 -1.01 9.33 7.84
CA THR A 9 0.25 8.90 8.43
C THR A 9 0.02 8.25 9.80
N ILE A 10 -0.73 8.90 10.69
CA ILE A 10 -1.01 8.40 12.03
C ILE A 10 -1.73 7.04 11.95
N ILE A 11 -2.80 6.94 11.15
CA ILE A 11 -3.57 5.70 11.00
C ILE A 11 -2.71 4.59 10.39
N THR A 12 -1.91 4.92 9.38
CA THR A 12 -1.05 3.92 8.73
C THR A 12 0.01 3.39 9.70
N PHE A 13 0.67 4.23 10.48
CA PHE A 13 1.63 3.75 11.48
C PHE A 13 0.95 2.96 12.60
N ALA A 14 -0.23 3.36 13.06
CA ALA A 14 -1.02 2.56 14.00
C ALA A 14 -1.33 1.16 13.42
N PHE A 15 -1.64 1.12 12.13
CA PHE A 15 -1.88 -0.14 11.43
C PHE A 15 -0.60 -0.99 11.29
N VAL A 16 0.55 -0.38 10.97
CA VAL A 16 1.87 -1.07 11.00
C VAL A 16 2.09 -1.74 12.34
N VAL A 17 1.91 -0.99 13.44
CA VAL A 17 2.09 -1.51 14.82
C VAL A 17 1.14 -2.67 15.09
N ALA A 18 -0.13 -2.56 14.72
CA ALA A 18 -1.13 -3.61 14.92
C ALA A 18 -0.77 -4.91 14.17
N VAL A 19 -0.36 -4.80 12.89
CA VAL A 19 0.04 -5.96 12.08
C VAL A 19 1.33 -6.57 12.60
N TYR A 20 2.32 -5.75 12.95
CA TYR A 20 3.59 -6.22 13.49
C TYR A 20 3.43 -6.88 14.87
N ALA A 21 2.62 -6.30 15.76
CA ALA A 21 2.30 -6.92 17.04
C ALA A 21 1.66 -8.30 16.85
N ARG A 22 0.77 -8.42 15.87
CA ARG A 22 0.18 -9.72 15.55
C ARG A 22 1.18 -10.70 14.97
N TYR A 23 2.13 -10.24 14.14
CA TYR A 23 3.25 -11.05 13.70
C TYR A 23 4.07 -11.57 14.88
N ARG A 24 4.37 -10.71 15.85
CA ARG A 24 5.13 -11.10 17.07
C ARG A 24 4.38 -12.15 17.90
N GLN A 25 3.05 -12.10 17.93
CA GLN A 25 2.22 -13.03 18.72
C GLN A 25 1.98 -14.37 18.02
N ARG A 26 1.78 -14.36 16.69
CA ARG A 26 1.33 -15.55 15.93
C ARG A 26 2.33 -16.05 14.91
N GLY A 27 3.37 -15.30 14.61
CA GLY A 27 4.30 -15.59 13.53
C GLY A 27 3.62 -15.43 12.15
N GLY A 28 4.28 -15.94 11.14
CA GLY A 28 3.76 -15.99 9.77
C GLY A 28 4.35 -14.92 8.86
N THR A 29 5.06 -15.36 7.83
CA THR A 29 5.76 -14.49 6.86
C THR A 29 4.82 -13.48 6.21
N HIS A 30 3.56 -13.83 5.95
CA HIS A 30 2.57 -12.93 5.37
C HIS A 30 2.33 -11.68 6.24
N LEU A 31 2.29 -11.82 7.57
CA LEU A 31 2.11 -10.68 8.47
C LEU A 31 3.34 -9.76 8.47
N LEU A 32 4.54 -10.33 8.42
CA LEU A 32 5.77 -9.55 8.32
C LEU A 32 5.81 -8.75 7.01
N LEU A 33 5.48 -9.37 5.88
CA LEU A 33 5.48 -8.72 4.57
C LEU A 33 4.39 -7.63 4.48
N TRP A 34 3.23 -7.85 5.08
CA TRP A 34 2.21 -6.80 5.21
C TRP A 34 2.70 -5.65 6.07
N ALA A 35 3.37 -5.92 7.19
CA ALA A 35 3.95 -4.86 8.02
C ALA A 35 5.01 -4.04 7.24
N VAL A 36 5.84 -4.69 6.42
CA VAL A 36 6.81 -4.01 5.53
C VAL A 36 6.09 -3.16 4.47
N GLY A 37 5.06 -3.70 3.81
CA GLY A 37 4.28 -2.94 2.82
C GLY A 37 3.56 -1.73 3.44
N LEU A 38 2.99 -1.90 4.64
CA LEU A 38 2.38 -0.80 5.39
C LEU A 38 3.41 0.22 5.87
N LEU A 39 4.63 -0.22 6.22
CA LEU A 39 5.72 0.70 6.55
C LEU A 39 6.07 1.58 5.34
N PHE A 40 6.16 1.00 4.13
CA PHE A 40 6.35 1.79 2.92
C PHE A 40 5.19 2.76 2.68
N TYR A 41 3.96 2.33 2.91
CA TYR A 41 2.81 3.22 2.82
C TYR A 41 2.92 4.39 3.82
N GLY A 42 3.24 4.10 5.08
CA GLY A 42 3.45 5.13 6.11
C GLY A 42 4.61 6.07 5.80
N LEU A 43 5.71 5.58 5.22
CA LEU A 43 6.82 6.42 4.76
C LEU A 43 6.41 7.30 3.57
N GLY A 44 5.56 6.80 2.67
CA GLY A 44 4.98 7.59 1.59
C GLY A 44 4.14 8.75 2.12
N THR A 45 3.16 8.48 2.98
CA THR A 45 2.29 9.51 3.57
C THR A 45 3.06 10.47 4.49
N LEU A 46 4.06 9.98 5.24
CA LEU A 46 4.95 10.85 6.03
C LEU A 46 5.77 11.78 5.13
N SER A 47 6.24 11.29 4.00
CA SER A 47 6.95 12.12 3.02
C SER A 47 6.05 13.23 2.47
N GLU A 48 4.76 12.97 2.25
CA GLU A 48 3.78 14.00 1.86
C GLU A 48 3.63 15.08 2.94
N VAL A 49 3.56 14.68 4.21
CA VAL A 49 3.55 15.61 5.33
C VAL A 49 4.78 16.50 5.33
N ILE A 50 5.98 15.92 5.17
CA ILE A 50 7.22 16.70 5.13
C ILE A 50 7.24 17.65 3.93
N LEU A 51 6.84 17.16 2.75
CA LEU A 51 6.81 17.95 1.51
C LEU A 51 5.75 19.06 1.54
N SER A 52 4.71 18.94 2.37
CA SER A 52 3.75 20.02 2.62
C SER A 52 4.27 21.13 3.55
N LEU A 53 5.41 20.91 4.21
CA LEU A 53 6.07 21.89 5.08
C LEU A 53 7.33 22.49 4.45
N THR A 54 8.11 21.64 3.80
CA THR A 54 9.38 22.04 3.17
C THR A 54 9.74 21.11 2.02
N PHE A 55 10.25 21.68 0.94
CA PHE A 55 10.70 20.87 -0.18
C PHE A 55 12.09 20.28 0.08
N ASN A 56 12.18 18.97 -0.13
CA ASN A 56 13.44 18.23 -0.10
C ASN A 56 13.42 17.14 -1.17
N VAL A 57 14.37 17.17 -2.08
CA VAL A 57 14.47 16.20 -3.20
C VAL A 57 14.64 14.77 -2.68
N PHE A 58 15.39 14.55 -1.61
CA PHE A 58 15.56 13.23 -1.04
C PHE A 58 14.22 12.68 -0.50
N VAL A 59 13.44 13.53 0.19
CA VAL A 59 12.09 13.17 0.67
C VAL A 59 11.17 12.86 -0.50
N LEU A 60 11.23 13.63 -1.60
CA LEU A 60 10.47 13.36 -2.81
C LEU A 60 10.82 12.00 -3.44
N LYS A 61 12.11 11.64 -3.45
CA LYS A 61 12.57 10.33 -3.92
C LYS A 61 12.07 9.20 -3.03
N ILE A 62 12.09 9.38 -1.70
CA ILE A 62 11.53 8.40 -0.75
C ILE A 62 10.02 8.26 -0.96
N TRP A 63 9.30 9.37 -1.10
CA TRP A 63 7.86 9.35 -1.43
C TRP A 63 7.58 8.52 -2.69
N TYR A 64 8.32 8.77 -3.77
CA TYR A 64 8.13 8.06 -5.02
C TYR A 64 8.45 6.56 -4.89
N LEU A 65 9.58 6.23 -4.27
CA LEU A 65 10.01 4.85 -4.07
C LEU A 65 9.02 4.07 -3.19
N THR A 66 8.69 4.60 -2.02
CA THR A 66 7.90 3.89 -1.03
C THR A 66 6.41 3.93 -1.37
N GLY A 67 5.84 5.12 -1.62
CA GLY A 67 4.42 5.31 -1.91
C GLY A 67 4.04 4.81 -3.30
N ALA A 68 4.71 5.30 -4.35
CA ALA A 68 4.30 5.03 -5.73
C ALA A 68 4.79 3.69 -6.30
N MET A 69 5.91 3.13 -5.81
CA MET A 69 6.48 1.90 -6.38
C MET A 69 6.29 0.66 -5.52
N LEU A 70 6.67 0.69 -4.23
CA LEU A 70 6.87 -0.52 -3.44
C LEU A 70 5.66 -0.96 -2.63
N THR A 71 4.83 -0.04 -2.15
CA THR A 71 3.73 -0.32 -1.21
C THR A 71 2.81 -1.45 -1.69
N ALA A 72 2.24 -1.30 -2.89
CA ALA A 72 1.28 -2.28 -3.41
C ALA A 72 1.92 -3.66 -3.61
N ALA A 73 3.16 -3.71 -4.11
CA ALA A 73 3.87 -4.95 -4.38
C ALA A 73 4.19 -5.72 -3.09
N TRP A 74 4.63 -5.06 -2.02
CA TRP A 74 4.94 -5.72 -0.75
C TRP A 74 3.69 -6.15 0.02
N LEU A 75 2.61 -5.35 -0.02
CA LEU A 75 1.30 -5.79 0.50
C LEU A 75 0.78 -7.00 -0.27
N GLY A 76 0.87 -6.96 -1.59
CA GLY A 76 0.50 -8.09 -2.45
C GLY A 76 1.34 -9.33 -2.17
N GLN A 77 2.65 -9.19 -1.94
CA GLN A 77 3.53 -10.30 -1.59
C GLN A 77 3.13 -10.97 -0.27
N GLY A 78 2.68 -10.21 0.72
CA GLY A 78 2.10 -10.76 1.94
C GLY A 78 0.89 -11.65 1.65
N THR A 79 0.03 -11.22 0.72
CA THR A 79 -1.14 -12.01 0.30
C THR A 79 -0.74 -13.27 -0.47
N VAL A 80 0.30 -13.21 -1.31
CA VAL A 80 0.88 -14.41 -1.98
C VAL A 80 1.30 -15.45 -0.93
N HIS A 81 2.00 -15.04 0.14
CA HIS A 81 2.39 -15.95 1.22
C HIS A 81 1.20 -16.49 2.03
N LEU A 82 0.11 -15.73 2.12
CA LEU A 82 -1.11 -16.20 2.77
C LEU A 82 -1.80 -17.30 1.96
N LEU A 83 -1.87 -17.14 0.65
CA LEU A 83 -2.64 -18.00 -0.25
C LEU A 83 -1.83 -19.20 -0.77
N ILE A 84 -0.56 -18.98 -1.12
CA ILE A 84 0.32 -20.00 -1.69
C ILE A 84 1.18 -20.59 -0.57
N ARG A 85 0.66 -21.64 0.09
CA ARG A 85 1.32 -22.27 1.24
C ARG A 85 2.21 -23.45 0.88
N LYS A 86 2.06 -24.01 -0.33
CA LYS A 86 2.81 -25.19 -0.77
C LYS A 86 3.90 -24.79 -1.78
N GLY A 87 5.03 -25.49 -1.73
CA GLY A 87 6.16 -25.24 -2.62
C GLY A 87 6.98 -23.99 -2.27
N ASN A 88 7.89 -23.63 -3.16
CA ASN A 88 8.83 -22.53 -2.99
C ASN A 88 8.43 -21.23 -3.71
N THR A 89 7.31 -21.23 -4.43
CA THR A 89 6.89 -20.11 -5.30
C THR A 89 6.79 -18.78 -4.53
N ALA A 90 6.12 -18.79 -3.37
CA ALA A 90 6.00 -17.59 -2.54
C ALA A 90 7.36 -17.07 -2.02
N ARG A 91 8.29 -17.97 -1.70
CA ARG A 91 9.65 -17.60 -1.27
C ARG A 91 10.47 -17.05 -2.44
N ILE A 92 10.42 -17.71 -3.59
CA ILE A 92 11.12 -17.25 -4.80
C ILE A 92 10.61 -15.87 -5.21
N SER A 93 9.29 -15.67 -5.26
CA SER A 93 8.72 -14.35 -5.60
C SER A 93 9.13 -13.26 -4.60
N THR A 94 9.32 -13.59 -3.31
CA THR A 94 9.86 -12.62 -2.31
C THR A 94 11.30 -12.23 -2.63
N TRP A 95 12.15 -13.19 -2.99
CA TRP A 95 13.53 -12.88 -3.38
C TRP A 95 13.59 -12.03 -4.64
N VAL A 96 12.78 -12.37 -5.65
CA VAL A 96 12.67 -11.56 -6.88
C VAL A 96 12.22 -10.15 -6.55
N LEU A 97 11.16 -10.00 -5.75
CA LEU A 97 10.67 -8.68 -5.32
C LEU A 97 11.73 -7.91 -4.54
N GLY A 98 12.50 -8.58 -3.66
CA GLY A 98 13.60 -7.99 -2.93
C GLY A 98 14.69 -7.43 -3.86
N ILE A 99 15.13 -8.22 -4.84
CA ILE A 99 16.13 -7.79 -5.84
C ILE A 99 15.60 -6.61 -6.65
N VAL A 100 14.34 -6.68 -7.12
CA VAL A 100 13.71 -5.59 -7.88
C VAL A 100 13.57 -4.33 -7.00
N SER A 101 13.28 -4.48 -5.70
CA SER A 101 13.21 -3.35 -4.77
C SER A 101 14.56 -2.66 -4.57
N VAL A 102 15.66 -3.43 -4.50
CA VAL A 102 17.02 -2.86 -4.43
C VAL A 102 17.38 -2.14 -5.73
N LEU A 103 17.03 -2.72 -6.88
CA LEU A 103 17.19 -2.04 -8.17
C LEU A 103 16.38 -0.74 -8.23
N ALA A 104 15.13 -0.77 -7.80
CA ALA A 104 14.25 0.42 -7.75
C ALA A 104 14.85 1.50 -6.83
N LEU A 105 15.35 1.11 -5.65
CA LEU A 105 16.04 2.00 -4.72
C LEU A 105 17.23 2.69 -5.41
N PHE A 106 18.10 1.92 -6.06
CA PHE A 106 19.26 2.46 -6.77
C PHE A 106 18.83 3.43 -7.88
N LEU A 107 17.88 3.04 -8.73
CA LEU A 107 17.41 3.87 -9.85
C LEU A 107 16.78 5.19 -9.37
N VAL A 108 15.97 5.15 -8.31
CA VAL A 108 15.31 6.35 -7.80
C VAL A 108 16.29 7.26 -7.07
N LEU A 109 17.20 6.73 -6.25
CA LEU A 109 18.15 7.54 -5.50
C LEU A 109 19.22 8.14 -6.41
N SER A 110 19.67 7.45 -7.46
CA SER A 110 20.63 7.95 -8.44
C SER A 110 20.03 8.88 -9.49
N ALA A 111 18.69 8.93 -9.61
CA ALA A 111 18.02 9.78 -10.60
C ALA A 111 18.37 11.25 -10.41
N PRO A 112 18.75 11.98 -11.49
CA PRO A 112 19.02 13.42 -11.39
C PRO A 112 17.77 14.18 -10.91
N ALA A 113 17.99 15.14 -10.03
CA ALA A 113 16.97 16.12 -9.67
C ALA A 113 16.94 17.24 -10.71
N LEU A 114 15.77 17.67 -11.08
CA LEU A 114 15.57 18.83 -11.95
C LEU A 114 15.38 20.08 -11.09
N SER A 115 15.85 21.22 -11.59
CA SER A 115 15.68 22.52 -10.95
C SER A 115 14.29 23.06 -11.29
N GLY A 116 13.55 23.52 -10.29
CA GLY A 116 12.22 24.11 -10.46
C GLY A 116 11.76 24.79 -9.17
N SER A 117 10.66 25.52 -9.26
CA SER A 117 9.97 26.12 -8.10
C SER A 117 8.92 25.16 -7.59
N TYR A 118 9.17 24.52 -6.44
CA TYR A 118 8.19 23.63 -5.81
C TYR A 118 7.12 24.46 -5.08
N GLU A 119 5.86 24.16 -5.36
CA GLU A 119 4.72 24.81 -4.72
C GLU A 119 4.22 23.95 -3.55
N ILE A 120 4.47 24.41 -2.31
CA ILE A 120 4.09 23.70 -1.08
C ILE A 120 2.56 23.46 -0.99
N THR A 121 1.76 24.33 -1.60
CA THR A 121 0.30 24.24 -1.59
C THR A 121 -0.26 23.17 -2.54
N ARG A 122 0.56 22.68 -3.49
CA ARG A 122 0.18 21.66 -4.44
C ARG A 122 0.67 20.27 -4.01
N PRO A 123 -0.12 19.20 -4.22
CA PRO A 123 0.30 17.84 -3.93
C PRO A 123 1.60 17.44 -4.64
N ALA A 124 2.46 16.70 -3.93
CA ALA A 124 3.68 16.14 -4.53
C ALA A 124 3.37 15.26 -5.76
N SER A 125 2.24 14.57 -5.74
CA SER A 125 1.76 13.71 -6.83
C SER A 125 1.45 14.43 -8.14
N GLU A 126 1.20 15.73 -8.11
CA GLU A 126 1.00 16.55 -9.31
C GLU A 126 2.30 17.01 -9.94
N GLN A 127 3.28 17.38 -9.10
CA GLN A 127 4.47 18.10 -9.52
C GLN A 127 5.77 17.26 -9.49
N TYR A 128 5.76 16.02 -8.96
CA TYR A 128 6.97 15.20 -8.85
C TYR A 128 7.72 14.98 -10.17
N LYS A 129 7.00 15.04 -11.30
CA LYS A 129 7.59 14.88 -12.63
C LYS A 129 8.50 16.03 -13.03
N ASP A 130 8.26 17.20 -12.46
CA ASP A 130 9.02 18.42 -12.73
C ASP A 130 10.34 18.44 -11.96
N PHE A 131 10.47 17.57 -10.93
CA PHE A 131 11.64 17.50 -10.06
C PHE A 131 12.41 16.20 -10.11
N LEU A 132 11.78 15.11 -10.61
CA LEU A 132 12.37 13.79 -10.64
C LEU A 132 12.45 13.24 -12.07
N THR A 133 13.68 13.14 -12.59
CA THR A 133 13.92 12.46 -13.86
C THR A 133 13.67 10.96 -13.70
N ARG A 134 12.75 10.42 -14.48
CA ARG A 134 12.43 8.99 -14.46
C ARG A 134 12.80 8.37 -15.79
N GLY A 135 13.82 7.52 -15.78
CA GLY A 135 14.18 6.71 -16.95
C GLY A 135 13.08 5.70 -17.31
N GLY A 136 13.10 5.21 -18.54
CA GLY A 136 12.12 4.22 -19.00
C GLY A 136 12.03 2.98 -18.12
N LEU A 137 13.17 2.50 -17.59
CA LEU A 137 13.22 1.37 -16.66
C LEU A 137 12.51 1.69 -15.34
N THR A 138 12.69 2.87 -14.77
CA THR A 138 12.00 3.29 -13.54
C THR A 138 10.48 3.30 -13.75
N ILE A 139 10.03 3.84 -14.87
CA ILE A 139 8.59 3.87 -15.23
C ILE A 139 8.06 2.45 -15.41
N LEU A 140 8.77 1.61 -16.15
CA LEU A 140 8.40 0.21 -16.37
C LEU A 140 8.27 -0.56 -15.05
N LEU A 141 9.26 -0.45 -14.16
CA LEU A 141 9.22 -1.11 -12.84
C LEU A 141 8.06 -0.59 -12.00
N THR A 142 7.80 0.73 -12.01
CA THR A 142 6.63 1.29 -11.30
C THR A 142 5.34 0.64 -11.77
N ILE A 143 5.15 0.52 -13.08
CA ILE A 143 3.93 -0.08 -13.67
C ILE A 143 3.84 -1.56 -13.28
N LEU A 144 4.91 -2.34 -13.46
CA LEU A 144 4.92 -3.78 -13.18
C LEU A 144 4.68 -4.08 -11.69
N LEU A 145 5.32 -3.32 -10.78
CA LEU A 145 5.14 -3.48 -9.34
C LEU A 145 3.71 -3.14 -8.91
N ASN A 146 3.09 -2.11 -9.47
CA ASN A 146 1.70 -1.75 -9.18
C ASN A 146 0.71 -2.78 -9.74
N ILE A 147 0.92 -3.27 -10.96
CA ILE A 147 0.09 -4.36 -11.53
C ILE A 147 0.20 -5.60 -10.65
N TYR A 148 1.43 -6.03 -10.32
CA TYR A 148 1.65 -7.16 -9.45
C TYR A 148 0.97 -7.00 -8.08
N GLY A 149 1.17 -5.85 -7.45
CA GLY A 149 0.59 -5.54 -6.14
C GLY A 149 -0.94 -5.54 -6.18
N THR A 150 -1.53 -4.87 -7.16
CA THR A 150 -2.99 -4.81 -7.32
C THR A 150 -3.59 -6.20 -7.55
N LEU A 151 -3.04 -6.98 -8.48
CA LEU A 151 -3.54 -8.31 -8.78
C LEU A 151 -3.43 -9.25 -7.57
N THR A 152 -2.32 -9.20 -6.83
CA THR A 152 -2.09 -10.10 -5.70
C THR A 152 -2.81 -9.65 -4.43
N LEU A 153 -2.84 -8.35 -4.12
CA LEU A 153 -3.51 -7.84 -2.92
C LEU A 153 -5.02 -7.85 -3.10
N VAL A 154 -5.52 -7.14 -4.12
CA VAL A 154 -6.96 -7.00 -4.35
C VAL A 154 -7.56 -8.31 -4.82
N GLY A 155 -6.97 -8.95 -5.81
CA GLY A 155 -7.41 -10.25 -6.31
C GLY A 155 -7.38 -11.33 -5.22
N GLY A 156 -6.34 -11.34 -4.38
CA GLY A 156 -6.23 -12.25 -3.25
C GLY A 156 -7.27 -11.99 -2.16
N ALA A 157 -7.57 -10.73 -1.86
CA ALA A 157 -8.60 -10.37 -0.88
C ALA A 157 -10.00 -10.75 -1.40
N ILE A 158 -10.30 -10.49 -2.67
CA ILE A 158 -11.56 -10.92 -3.32
C ILE A 158 -11.68 -12.45 -3.32
N TYR A 159 -10.61 -13.15 -3.70
CA TYR A 159 -10.58 -14.62 -3.67
C TYR A 159 -10.83 -15.17 -2.27
N SER A 160 -10.20 -14.59 -1.24
CA SER A 160 -10.40 -14.98 0.14
C SER A 160 -11.84 -14.71 0.60
N ALA A 161 -12.41 -13.55 0.27
CA ALA A 161 -13.80 -13.21 0.58
C ALA A 161 -14.77 -14.23 -0.07
N PHE A 162 -14.55 -14.56 -1.35
CA PHE A 162 -15.33 -15.55 -2.07
C PHE A 162 -15.27 -16.94 -1.42
N LEU A 163 -14.08 -17.39 -0.99
CA LEU A 163 -13.94 -18.68 -0.30
C LEU A 163 -14.71 -18.73 1.02
N PHE A 164 -14.69 -17.65 1.83
CA PHE A 164 -15.44 -17.60 3.08
C PHE A 164 -16.94 -17.53 2.83
N TRP A 165 -17.38 -16.77 1.83
CA TRP A 165 -18.78 -16.70 1.41
C TRP A 165 -19.32 -18.08 0.97
N ARG A 166 -18.57 -18.76 0.08
CA ARG A 166 -18.97 -20.10 -0.41
C ARG A 166 -19.06 -21.14 0.70
N LYS A 167 -18.17 -21.06 1.69
CA LYS A 167 -18.14 -22.01 2.81
C LYS A 167 -19.16 -21.68 3.89
N LYS A 168 -19.87 -20.55 3.81
CA LYS A 168 -20.83 -20.04 4.80
C LYS A 168 -20.26 -20.00 6.24
N ILE A 169 -18.98 -19.73 6.38
CA ILE A 169 -18.28 -19.69 7.66
C ILE A 169 -17.55 -18.36 7.81
N LEU A 170 -17.44 -17.89 9.06
CA LEU A 170 -16.61 -16.74 9.44
C LEU A 170 -16.96 -15.47 8.65
N ALA A 171 -18.22 -15.00 8.76
CA ALA A 171 -18.71 -13.77 8.12
C ALA A 171 -17.76 -12.57 8.33
N ASN A 172 -17.19 -12.41 9.54
CA ASN A 172 -16.22 -11.34 9.82
C ASN A 172 -14.97 -11.41 8.92
N ARG A 173 -14.50 -12.61 8.57
CA ARG A 173 -13.37 -12.76 7.65
C ARG A 173 -13.74 -12.42 6.22
N MET A 174 -14.97 -12.75 5.80
CA MET A 174 -15.48 -12.37 4.49
C MET A 174 -15.56 -10.86 4.37
N PHE A 175 -16.27 -10.19 5.28
CA PHE A 175 -16.41 -8.72 5.29
C PHE A 175 -15.07 -8.03 5.46
N GLY A 176 -14.19 -8.54 6.35
CA GLY A 176 -12.85 -8.01 6.52
C GLY A 176 -12.03 -8.04 5.23
N ASN A 177 -12.08 -9.12 4.46
CA ASN A 177 -11.39 -9.19 3.17
C ASN A 177 -12.01 -8.28 2.11
N ILE A 178 -13.33 -8.09 2.10
CA ILE A 178 -14.01 -7.11 1.23
C ILE A 178 -13.50 -5.69 1.53
N LEU A 179 -13.42 -5.33 2.81
CA LEU A 179 -12.91 -4.02 3.23
C LEU A 179 -11.43 -3.83 2.86
N ILE A 180 -10.59 -4.88 3.00
CA ILE A 180 -9.19 -4.84 2.57
C ILE A 180 -9.10 -4.61 1.06
N ALA A 181 -9.92 -5.32 0.26
CA ALA A 181 -9.94 -5.13 -1.20
C ALA A 181 -10.37 -3.71 -1.59
N ALA A 182 -11.46 -3.22 -1.00
CA ALA A 182 -11.96 -1.86 -1.24
C ALA A 182 -10.93 -0.81 -0.83
N GLY A 183 -10.31 -0.97 0.34
CA GLY A 183 -9.27 -0.07 0.83
C GLY A 183 -8.02 -0.07 -0.04
N ALA A 184 -7.59 -1.23 -0.53
CA ALA A 184 -6.45 -1.33 -1.43
C ALA A 184 -6.71 -0.75 -2.83
N LEU A 185 -7.96 -0.75 -3.29
CA LEU A 185 -8.37 -0.11 -4.56
C LEU A 185 -8.52 1.41 -4.43
N SER A 186 -8.78 1.92 -3.23
CA SER A 186 -9.08 3.34 -2.99
C SER A 186 -7.99 4.28 -3.55
N PRO A 187 -6.66 4.09 -3.30
CA PRO A 187 -5.63 4.94 -3.89
C PRO A 187 -5.55 4.87 -5.42
N ALA A 188 -5.89 3.73 -6.02
CA ALA A 188 -5.91 3.58 -7.47
C ALA A 188 -7.05 4.43 -8.10
N VAL A 189 -8.20 4.49 -7.43
CA VAL A 189 -9.29 5.39 -7.82
C VAL A 189 -8.86 6.84 -7.64
N GLY A 190 -8.24 7.20 -6.51
CA GLY A 190 -7.70 8.53 -6.26
C GLY A 190 -6.67 8.96 -7.31
N GLY A 191 -5.75 8.07 -7.71
CA GLY A 191 -4.79 8.31 -8.78
C GLY A 191 -5.46 8.55 -10.16
N SER A 192 -6.62 7.96 -10.41
CA SER A 192 -7.42 8.23 -11.61
C SER A 192 -8.10 9.58 -11.54
N LEU A 193 -8.63 9.96 -10.37
CA LEU A 193 -9.23 11.27 -10.11
C LEU A 193 -8.20 12.40 -10.18
N LEU A 194 -6.98 12.16 -9.70
CA LEU A 194 -5.84 13.08 -9.87
C LEU A 194 -5.60 13.42 -11.35
N LYS A 195 -5.61 12.41 -12.23
CA LYS A 195 -5.44 12.60 -13.67
C LYS A 195 -6.60 13.39 -14.30
N ALA A 196 -7.78 13.35 -13.68
CA ALA A 196 -8.95 14.14 -14.06
C ALA A 196 -8.95 15.57 -13.47
N GLY A 197 -7.85 15.99 -12.81
CA GLY A 197 -7.71 17.33 -12.21
C GLY A 197 -8.25 17.46 -10.79
N LEU A 198 -8.65 16.36 -10.15
CA LEU A 198 -9.17 16.33 -8.77
C LEU A 198 -8.08 15.87 -7.79
N ALA A 199 -7.02 16.65 -7.64
CA ALA A 199 -5.83 16.29 -6.89
C ALA A 199 -6.09 15.97 -5.41
N ASP A 200 -6.96 16.72 -4.77
CA ASP A 200 -7.35 16.51 -3.36
C ASP A 200 -7.96 15.13 -3.10
N MET A 201 -8.54 14.52 -4.13
CA MET A 201 -9.16 13.20 -4.04
C MET A 201 -8.15 12.08 -3.85
N LEU A 202 -6.88 12.28 -4.24
CA LEU A 202 -5.83 11.29 -3.98
C LEU A 202 -5.60 11.13 -2.47
N TYR A 203 -5.36 12.21 -1.75
CA TYR A 203 -5.16 12.19 -0.30
C TYR A 203 -6.36 11.62 0.46
N LEU A 204 -7.56 12.02 0.04
CA LEU A 204 -8.78 11.48 0.63
C LEU A 204 -8.93 9.98 0.40
N SER A 205 -8.60 9.51 -0.81
CA SER A 205 -8.67 8.09 -1.17
C SER A 205 -7.62 7.26 -0.42
N GLU A 206 -6.42 7.78 -0.22
CA GLU A 206 -5.39 7.13 0.58
C GLU A 206 -5.81 7.01 2.04
N PHE A 207 -6.37 8.08 2.62
CA PHE A 207 -6.87 8.08 3.98
C PHE A 207 -8.01 7.07 4.18
N ILE A 208 -9.02 7.10 3.32
CA ILE A 208 -10.13 6.13 3.34
C ILE A 208 -9.58 4.71 3.13
N GLY A 209 -8.64 4.53 2.22
CA GLY A 209 -7.98 3.26 1.94
C GLY A 209 -7.30 2.68 3.18
N ALA A 210 -6.54 3.50 3.91
CA ALA A 210 -5.88 3.09 5.15
C ALA A 210 -6.88 2.67 6.23
N ILE A 211 -7.97 3.42 6.43
CA ILE A 211 -9.03 3.09 7.38
C ILE A 211 -9.70 1.77 7.01
N LEU A 212 -10.12 1.62 5.75
CA LEU A 212 -10.81 0.41 5.29
C LEU A 212 -9.93 -0.83 5.44
N MET A 213 -8.65 -0.74 5.05
CA MET A 213 -7.70 -1.85 5.24
C MET A 213 -7.47 -2.18 6.71
N TYR A 214 -7.35 -1.17 7.57
CA TYR A 214 -7.16 -1.40 9.00
C TYR A 214 -8.38 -2.05 9.65
N VAL A 215 -9.56 -1.49 9.43
CA VAL A 215 -10.83 -2.08 9.92
C VAL A 215 -11.02 -3.49 9.38
N GLY A 216 -10.78 -3.68 8.08
CA GLY A 216 -10.83 -4.98 7.44
C GLY A 216 -9.88 -5.99 8.06
N PHE A 217 -8.65 -5.59 8.36
CA PHE A 217 -7.67 -6.43 9.05
C PHE A 217 -8.13 -6.81 10.46
N VAL A 218 -8.63 -5.86 11.24
CA VAL A 218 -9.15 -6.12 12.59
C VAL A 218 -10.31 -7.12 12.51
N MET A 219 -11.27 -6.91 11.62
CA MET A 219 -12.42 -7.81 11.44
C MET A 219 -11.98 -9.21 11.00
N ALA A 220 -11.12 -9.31 9.98
CA ALA A 220 -10.64 -10.60 9.47
C ALA A 220 -9.82 -11.39 10.50
N THR A 221 -9.23 -10.69 11.48
CA THR A 221 -8.38 -11.30 12.49
C THR A 221 -9.03 -11.45 13.86
N SER A 222 -10.19 -10.81 14.11
CA SER A 222 -10.98 -10.98 15.32
C SER A 222 -11.53 -12.39 15.39
N GLY A 223 -11.06 -13.18 16.35
CA GLY A 223 -11.42 -14.60 16.51
C GLY A 223 -12.70 -14.82 17.30
N LYS A 224 -13.76 -14.03 17.16
CA LYS A 224 -15.08 -14.29 17.76
C LYS A 224 -16.13 -14.57 16.70
N THR A 225 -16.48 -15.77 16.62
CA THR A 225 -17.76 -16.43 16.34
C THR A 225 -18.92 -15.48 16.02
N GLY A 226 -19.15 -15.25 14.74
CA GLY A 226 -20.47 -14.82 14.26
C GLY A 226 -21.33 -16.05 13.98
N SER A 227 -21.82 -16.70 15.02
CA SER A 227 -22.78 -17.82 14.89
C SER A 227 -24.23 -17.39 14.79
N SER A 228 -24.52 -16.10 14.51
CA SER A 228 -25.91 -15.61 14.56
C SER A 228 -26.38 -14.81 13.35
N LEU A 229 -25.67 -14.83 12.22
CA LEU A 229 -26.15 -14.11 11.02
C LEU A 229 -26.70 -15.01 9.91
N PHE A 230 -26.80 -16.32 10.17
CA PHE A 230 -27.35 -17.31 9.22
C PHE A 230 -28.35 -18.27 9.85
N GLU A 231 -28.95 -17.93 11.02
CA GLU A 231 -30.16 -18.56 11.52
C GLU A 231 -31.43 -17.85 11.04
#